data_f818cccee3f5658151b2c0289e1cf838
#
_entry.id   f818cccee3f5658151b2c0289e1cf838
#
_cell.length_a   1.000
_cell.length_b   1.000
_cell.length_c   1.000
_cell.angle_alpha   90.00
_cell.angle_beta   90.00
_cell.angle_gamma   90.00
#
_symmetry.space_group_name_H-M   'P 1'
#
loop_
_entity.id
_entity.type
_entity.pdbx_description
1 polymer ?
#
loop_
_entity_poly.entity_id
_entity_poly.type
_entity_poly.pdbx_seq_one_letter_code
_entity_poly.pdbx_strand_id
1 'polypeptide(L)'
;MMHVLRAEDRPPSKSRTIRFEGDAYGTGISFFSVDNEPGQGPGLHVHPYPETWIVKSGRARIVAGDMVIEVGPNDIAVVPGGVPHKFTNIGPGRLEIVCIHAAGTMVQDDLE
;
A
#
# COMPACT_ATOMS: atom_id res chain seq x y z
N MET A 1 -4.48 5.82 26.34
CA MET A 1 -3.70 7.01 25.90
C MET A 1 -3.72 7.11 24.39
N MET A 2 -3.89 8.32 23.89
CA MET A 2 -3.82 8.56 22.44
C MET A 2 -2.36 8.72 22.02
N HIS A 3 -2.00 8.11 20.88
CA HIS A 3 -0.71 8.30 20.22
C HIS A 3 -0.89 9.21 19.02
N VAL A 4 0.01 10.18 18.85
CA VAL A 4 0.04 11.06 17.68
C VAL A 4 1.45 11.04 17.10
N LEU A 5 1.56 10.59 15.86
CA LEU A 5 2.82 10.56 15.12
C LEU A 5 2.85 11.77 14.21
N ARG A 6 3.67 12.76 14.57
CA ARG A 6 3.75 14.01 13.81
C ARG A 6 4.54 13.83 12.52
N ALA A 7 4.07 14.48 11.46
CA ALA A 7 4.75 14.46 10.16
C ALA A 7 6.20 14.97 10.27
N GLU A 8 6.40 16.01 11.07
CA GLU A 8 7.71 16.63 11.27
C GLU A 8 8.73 15.76 11.98
N ASP A 9 8.27 14.71 12.70
CA ASP A 9 9.14 13.81 13.44
C ASP A 9 9.60 12.61 12.61
N ARG A 10 9.07 12.45 11.39
CA ARG A 10 9.51 11.38 10.52
C ARG A 10 10.85 11.74 9.88
N PRO A 11 11.80 10.76 9.79
CA PRO A 11 13.07 11.03 9.14
C PRO A 11 12.88 11.40 7.66
N PRO A 12 13.73 12.26 7.09
CA PRO A 12 13.70 12.56 5.68
C PRO A 12 13.81 11.29 4.83
N SER A 13 13.04 11.20 3.77
CA SER A 13 13.05 10.07 2.85
C SER A 13 13.02 10.59 1.42
N LYS A 14 13.70 9.88 0.50
CA LYS A 14 13.61 10.17 -0.93
C LYS A 14 12.24 9.81 -1.49
N SER A 15 11.57 8.86 -0.87
CA SER A 15 10.21 8.46 -1.22
C SER A 15 9.22 9.30 -0.42
N ARG A 16 8.07 9.59 -1.03
CA ARG A 16 6.94 10.19 -0.34
C ARG A 16 6.06 9.15 0.33
N THR A 17 6.44 7.89 0.27
CA THR A 17 5.69 6.79 0.89
C THR A 17 5.91 6.80 2.40
N ILE A 18 4.81 6.71 3.13
CA ILE A 18 4.80 6.59 4.59
C ILE A 18 4.54 5.13 4.93
N ARG A 19 5.34 4.56 5.83
CA ARG A 19 5.17 3.21 6.35
C ARG A 19 4.77 3.28 7.81
N PHE A 20 3.69 2.57 8.18
CA PHE A 20 3.20 2.51 9.55
C PHE A 20 2.92 1.07 9.94
N GLU A 21 3.46 0.64 11.07
CA GLU A 21 3.12 -0.64 11.69
C GLU A 21 2.46 -0.37 13.04
N GLY A 22 1.23 -0.89 13.20
CA GLY A 22 0.38 -0.52 14.32
C GLY A 22 0.66 -1.22 15.63
N ASP A 23 1.44 -2.32 15.62
CA ASP A 23 1.65 -3.15 16.80
C ASP A 23 2.23 -2.36 17.98
N ALA A 24 3.18 -1.47 17.71
CA ALA A 24 3.80 -0.62 18.73
C ALA A 24 2.81 0.36 19.38
N TYR A 25 1.64 0.58 18.77
CA TYR A 25 0.64 1.54 19.23
C TYR A 25 -0.67 0.86 19.63
N GLY A 26 -0.69 -0.47 19.71
CA GLY A 26 -1.86 -1.22 20.13
C GLY A 26 -2.98 -1.31 19.10
N THR A 27 -2.68 -1.12 17.82
CA THR A 27 -3.65 -1.30 16.74
C THR A 27 -3.28 -2.46 15.83
N GLY A 28 -4.28 -3.23 15.40
CA GLY A 28 -4.11 -4.44 14.59
C GLY A 28 -4.02 -4.19 13.10
N ILE A 29 -3.67 -2.98 12.68
CA ILE A 29 -3.46 -2.66 11.27
C ILE A 29 -2.07 -2.07 11.05
N SER A 30 -1.60 -2.20 9.81
CA SER A 30 -0.42 -1.51 9.30
C SER A 30 -0.77 -0.95 7.94
N PHE A 31 -0.03 0.03 7.44
CA PHE A 31 -0.31 0.55 6.11
C PHE A 31 0.92 1.20 5.48
N PHE A 32 0.89 1.25 4.15
CA PHE A 32 1.68 2.19 3.38
C PHE A 32 0.76 3.28 2.83
N SER A 33 1.17 4.53 2.97
CA SER A 33 0.56 5.64 2.24
C SER A 33 1.52 5.98 1.12
N VAL A 34 1.19 5.55 -0.08
CA VAL A 34 2.08 5.63 -1.25
C VAL A 34 1.78 6.88 -2.04
N ASP A 35 2.83 7.58 -2.45
CA ASP A 35 2.77 8.70 -3.39
C ASP A 35 3.94 8.52 -4.35
N ASN A 36 3.66 8.05 -5.56
CA ASN A 36 4.71 7.70 -6.50
C ASN A 36 4.50 8.27 -7.90
N GLU A 37 5.51 8.13 -8.72
CA GLU A 37 5.53 8.63 -10.09
C GLU A 37 5.08 7.55 -11.08
N PRO A 38 4.68 7.92 -12.31
CA PRO A 38 4.34 6.95 -13.34
C PRO A 38 5.42 5.90 -13.53
N GLY A 39 5.01 4.65 -13.66
CA GLY A 39 5.88 3.50 -13.82
C GLY A 39 6.36 2.87 -12.52
N GLN A 40 6.17 3.52 -11.39
CA GLN A 40 6.59 3.02 -10.07
C GLN A 40 5.52 2.14 -9.43
N GLY A 41 5.96 1.26 -8.57
CA GLY A 41 5.16 0.36 -7.76
C GLY A 41 6.03 -0.73 -7.16
N PRO A 42 5.53 -1.46 -6.17
CA PRO A 42 6.26 -2.58 -5.59
C PRO A 42 6.36 -3.74 -6.59
N GLY A 43 7.37 -4.58 -6.43
CA GLY A 43 7.41 -5.86 -7.14
C GLY A 43 6.35 -6.83 -6.63
N LEU A 44 6.18 -7.93 -7.37
CA LEU A 44 5.23 -8.98 -6.97
C LEU A 44 5.61 -9.53 -5.60
N HIS A 45 4.63 -9.63 -4.71
CA HIS A 45 4.83 -10.11 -3.35
C HIS A 45 3.55 -10.74 -2.81
N VAL A 46 3.66 -11.39 -1.66
CA VAL A 46 2.55 -12.07 -1.01
C VAL A 46 2.68 -11.92 0.51
N HIS A 47 1.56 -11.88 1.20
CA HIS A 47 1.49 -11.93 2.66
C HIS A 47 0.26 -12.75 3.10
N PRO A 48 0.28 -13.28 4.36
CA PRO A 48 -0.76 -14.23 4.79
C PRO A 48 -2.10 -13.58 5.13
N TYR A 49 -2.16 -12.27 5.23
CA TYR A 49 -3.37 -11.53 5.58
C TYR A 49 -3.90 -10.74 4.38
N PRO A 50 -5.17 -10.33 4.38
CA PRO A 50 -5.71 -9.51 3.29
C PRO A 50 -5.18 -8.07 3.34
N GLU A 51 -5.18 -7.45 2.17
CA GLU A 51 -4.81 -6.05 2.02
C GLU A 51 -5.94 -5.28 1.34
N THR A 52 -6.22 -4.08 1.84
CA THR A 52 -7.22 -3.18 1.25
C THR A 52 -6.50 -1.96 0.69
N TRP A 53 -6.74 -1.68 -0.57
CA TRP A 53 -6.18 -0.52 -1.26
C TRP A 53 -7.25 0.53 -1.50
N ILE A 54 -6.96 1.78 -1.13
CA ILE A 54 -7.83 2.93 -1.38
C ILE A 54 -7.07 3.88 -2.28
N VAL A 55 -7.54 4.06 -3.52
CA VAL A 55 -6.94 5.01 -4.45
C VAL A 55 -7.45 6.40 -4.10
N LYS A 56 -6.55 7.32 -3.82
CA LYS A 56 -6.90 8.71 -3.49
C LYS A 56 -6.82 9.59 -4.74
N SER A 57 -5.78 9.43 -5.54
CA SER A 57 -5.61 10.14 -6.81
C SER A 57 -4.74 9.33 -7.76
N GLY A 58 -4.87 9.58 -9.05
CA GLY A 58 -4.12 8.88 -10.08
C GLY A 58 -4.78 7.59 -10.53
N ARG A 59 -4.05 6.78 -11.28
CA ARG A 59 -4.53 5.51 -11.82
C ARG A 59 -3.47 4.44 -11.64
N ALA A 60 -3.91 3.25 -11.28
CA ALA A 60 -3.04 2.10 -11.06
C ALA A 60 -3.53 0.88 -11.83
N ARG A 61 -2.57 0.06 -12.26
CA ARG A 61 -2.86 -1.32 -12.70
C ARG A 61 -2.52 -2.25 -11.56
N ILE A 62 -3.50 -3.04 -11.16
CA ILE A 62 -3.35 -4.05 -10.11
C ILE A 62 -3.25 -5.42 -10.76
N VAL A 63 -2.26 -6.20 -10.34
CA VAL A 63 -2.15 -7.63 -10.65
C VAL A 63 -2.34 -8.38 -9.35
N ALA A 64 -3.33 -9.26 -9.30
CA ALA A 64 -3.63 -10.08 -8.13
C ALA A 64 -4.01 -11.48 -8.62
N GLY A 65 -3.15 -12.46 -8.39
CA GLY A 65 -3.31 -13.80 -8.97
C GLY A 65 -3.39 -13.71 -10.49
N ASP A 66 -4.48 -14.21 -11.05
CA ASP A 66 -4.73 -14.20 -12.50
C ASP A 66 -5.44 -12.94 -12.98
N MET A 67 -5.82 -12.04 -12.07
CA MET A 67 -6.59 -10.85 -12.42
C MET A 67 -5.67 -9.66 -12.67
N VAL A 68 -6.01 -8.88 -13.69
CA VAL A 68 -5.38 -7.59 -13.99
C VAL A 68 -6.49 -6.56 -14.13
N ILE A 69 -6.50 -5.56 -13.25
CA ILE A 69 -7.56 -4.56 -13.19
C ILE A 69 -6.94 -3.17 -13.10
N GLU A 70 -7.51 -2.20 -13.80
CA GLU A 70 -7.15 -0.80 -13.65
C GLU A 70 -8.14 -0.13 -12.70
N VAL A 71 -7.61 0.69 -11.80
CA VAL A 71 -8.40 1.43 -10.80
C VAL A 71 -8.05 2.91 -10.85
N GLY A 72 -8.97 3.74 -10.40
CA GLY A 72 -8.83 5.19 -10.37
C GLY A 72 -9.32 5.80 -9.06
N PRO A 73 -9.41 7.15 -8.99
CA PRO A 73 -9.72 7.85 -7.74
C PRO A 73 -10.99 7.35 -7.06
N ASN A 74 -10.88 7.12 -5.76
CA ASN A 74 -11.93 6.62 -4.87
C ASN A 74 -12.32 5.15 -5.06
N ASP A 75 -11.65 4.43 -5.94
CA ASP A 75 -11.83 2.98 -6.03
C ASP A 75 -11.18 2.28 -4.83
N ILE A 76 -11.81 1.20 -4.39
CA ILE A 76 -11.32 0.36 -3.31
C ILE A 76 -11.14 -1.05 -3.86
N ALA A 77 -9.95 -1.62 -3.63
CA ALA A 77 -9.65 -3.00 -4.02
C ALA A 77 -9.25 -3.80 -2.78
N VAL A 78 -9.70 -5.05 -2.72
CA VAL A 78 -9.34 -5.97 -1.63
C VAL A 78 -8.64 -7.17 -2.23
N VAL A 79 -7.44 -7.44 -1.74
CA VAL A 79 -6.67 -8.62 -2.12
C VAL A 79 -6.69 -9.61 -0.97
N PRO A 80 -7.20 -10.83 -1.18
CA PRO A 80 -7.19 -11.86 -0.14
C PRO A 80 -5.78 -12.24 0.30
N GLY A 81 -5.66 -12.72 1.53
CA GLY A 81 -4.39 -13.28 2.01
C GLY A 81 -3.92 -14.45 1.15
N GLY A 82 -2.62 -14.58 0.97
CA GLY A 82 -2.03 -15.66 0.19
C GLY A 82 -2.07 -15.48 -1.34
N VAL A 83 -2.63 -14.39 -1.83
CA VAL A 83 -2.69 -14.10 -3.26
C VAL A 83 -1.52 -13.18 -3.64
N PRO A 84 -0.60 -13.61 -4.52
CA PRO A 84 0.47 -12.75 -5.01
C PRO A 84 -0.09 -11.53 -5.72
N HIS A 85 0.48 -10.37 -5.45
CA HIS A 85 -0.06 -9.13 -5.99
C HIS A 85 1.00 -8.03 -6.12
N LYS A 86 0.68 -7.05 -6.95
CA LYS A 86 1.41 -5.80 -7.11
C LYS A 86 0.52 -4.75 -7.74
N PHE A 87 0.95 -3.50 -7.68
CA PHE A 87 0.33 -2.42 -8.45
C PHE A 87 1.40 -1.54 -9.08
N THR A 88 1.02 -0.86 -10.15
CA THR A 88 1.91 0.05 -10.87
C THR A 88 1.14 1.33 -11.20
N ASN A 89 1.76 2.47 -10.98
CA ASN A 89 1.20 3.74 -11.45
C ASN A 89 1.28 3.76 -12.97
N ILE A 90 0.13 3.84 -13.64
CA ILE A 90 0.04 3.85 -15.10
C ILE A 90 -0.04 5.26 -15.66
N GLY A 91 0.13 6.28 -14.82
CA GLY A 91 0.17 7.68 -15.21
C GLY A 91 -1.16 8.23 -15.72
N PRO A 92 -1.14 9.45 -16.27
CA PRO A 92 0.05 10.30 -16.52
C PRO A 92 0.60 11.01 -15.28
N GLY A 93 -0.17 11.12 -14.20
CA GLY A 93 0.23 11.85 -13.00
C GLY A 93 0.69 10.95 -11.86
N ARG A 94 0.85 11.57 -10.70
CA ARG A 94 1.21 10.84 -9.47
C ARG A 94 0.06 9.95 -9.02
N LEU A 95 0.41 8.84 -8.39
CA LEU A 95 -0.53 7.93 -7.75
C LEU A 95 -0.44 8.11 -6.25
N GLU A 96 -1.57 8.41 -5.62
CA GLU A 96 -1.71 8.36 -4.16
C GLU A 96 -2.65 7.22 -3.81
N ILE A 97 -2.12 6.22 -3.10
CA ILE A 97 -2.86 5.01 -2.74
C ILE A 97 -2.50 4.61 -1.30
N VAL A 98 -3.51 4.30 -0.51
CA VAL A 98 -3.33 3.79 0.86
C VAL A 98 -3.48 2.28 0.81
N CYS A 99 -2.46 1.58 1.30
CA CYS A 99 -2.39 0.12 1.30
C CYS A 99 -2.49 -0.37 2.73
N ILE A 100 -3.67 -0.86 3.14
CA ILE A 100 -3.95 -1.25 4.53
C ILE A 100 -3.78 -2.76 4.68
N HIS A 101 -2.86 -3.15 5.56
CA HIS A 101 -2.58 -4.53 5.93
C HIS A 101 -3.37 -4.90 7.18
N ALA A 102 -4.07 -6.01 7.16
CA ALA A 102 -4.87 -6.48 8.31
C ALA A 102 -3.98 -7.19 9.34
N ALA A 103 -2.91 -6.55 9.75
CA ALA A 103 -1.97 -7.04 10.75
C ALA A 103 -1.21 -5.87 11.37
N GLY A 104 -0.88 -6.00 12.66
CA GLY A 104 -0.12 -4.97 13.39
C GLY A 104 1.34 -4.88 12.98
N THR A 105 1.87 -5.92 12.35
CA THR A 105 3.21 -5.95 11.74
C THR A 105 3.11 -6.40 10.29
N MET A 106 4.05 -5.96 9.47
CA MET A 106 4.07 -6.33 8.06
C MET A 106 4.89 -7.60 7.87
N VAL A 107 4.26 -8.63 7.31
CA VAL A 107 4.88 -9.90 6.93
C VAL A 107 4.74 -10.03 5.42
N GLN A 108 5.85 -10.10 4.70
CA GLN A 108 5.81 -10.08 3.25
C GLN A 108 6.93 -10.93 2.67
N ASP A 109 6.57 -11.76 1.70
CA ASP A 109 7.52 -12.51 0.89
C ASP A 109 7.59 -11.88 -0.50
N ASP A 110 8.75 -11.38 -0.88
CA ASP A 110 8.97 -10.79 -2.19
C ASP A 110 9.21 -11.90 -3.21
N LEU A 111 8.48 -11.83 -4.33
CA LEU A 111 8.53 -12.82 -5.41
C LEU A 111 9.24 -12.26 -6.66
N GLU A 112 9.52 -10.96 -6.66
CA GLU A 112 10.28 -10.27 -7.71
C GLU A 112 11.43 -9.46 -7.14
#